data_b5a28190805aa2f09f180f9c513d2e0a
#
_entry.id   b5a28190805aa2f09f180f9c513d2e0a
#
_cell.length_a   1.000
_cell.length_b   1.000
_cell.length_c   1.000
_cell.angle_alpha   90.00
_cell.angle_beta   90.00
_cell.angle_gamma   90.00
#
_symmetry.space_group_name_H-M   'P 1'
#
loop_
_entity.id
_entity.type
_entity.pdbx_description
1 polymer ?
#
loop_
_entity_poly.entity_id
_entity_poly.type
_entity_poly.pdbx_seq_one_letter_code
_entity_poly.pdbx_strand_id
1 'polypeptide(L)' 'MILPKPKRIKIGDWVRVRKVGINGVYQIVGWNEDGTVIVEQNDRGYKHRMKVNIEDIVK' A
#
# COMPACT_ATOMS: atom_id res chain seq x y z
N MET A 1 11.57 -8.28 18.75
CA MET A 1 10.10 -8.11 18.76
C MET A 1 9.57 -8.30 17.36
N ILE A 2 8.56 -9.12 17.24
CA ILE A 2 7.95 -9.35 15.94
C ILE A 2 6.94 -8.24 15.66
N LEU A 3 7.15 -7.53 14.57
CA LEU A 3 6.22 -6.49 14.17
C LEU A 3 4.92 -7.12 13.67
N PRO A 4 3.77 -6.58 14.08
CA PRO A 4 2.52 -7.12 13.61
C PRO A 4 2.40 -6.94 12.10
N LYS A 5 2.12 -8.02 11.44
CA LYS A 5 1.87 -7.99 10.01
C LYS A 5 0.56 -7.23 9.79
N PRO A 6 0.58 -6.17 8.96
CA PRO A 6 -0.64 -5.44 8.71
C PRO A 6 -1.65 -6.33 8.00
N LYS A 7 -2.82 -6.45 8.56
CA LYS A 7 -3.96 -7.19 8.02
C LYS A 7 -3.61 -8.27 7.01
N ARG A 8 -4.15 -8.95 6.38
CA ARG A 8 -3.86 -10.04 5.46
C ARG A 8 -3.23 -9.58 4.14
N ILE A 9 -2.33 -8.62 4.21
CA ILE A 9 -1.64 -8.13 3.03
C ILE A 9 -0.24 -8.71 2.95
N LYS A 10 0.25 -8.83 1.73
CA LYS A 10 1.59 -9.32 1.45
C LYS A 10 2.25 -8.40 0.44
N ILE A 11 3.57 -8.37 0.46
CA ILE A 11 4.31 -7.66 -0.58
C ILE A 11 3.96 -8.29 -1.93
N GLY A 12 3.60 -7.44 -2.89
CA GLY A 12 3.17 -7.89 -4.20
C GLY A 12 1.66 -7.92 -4.39
N ASP A 13 0.89 -7.79 -3.30
CA ASP A 13 -0.56 -7.78 -3.40
C ASP A 13 -1.06 -6.53 -4.12
N TRP A 14 -2.13 -6.69 -4.88
CA TRP A 14 -2.79 -5.58 -5.55
C TRP A 14 -3.93 -5.08 -4.67
N VAL A 15 -3.90 -3.79 -4.37
CA VAL A 15 -4.87 -3.18 -3.46
C VAL A 15 -5.32 -1.83 -4.00
N ARG A 16 -6.36 -1.30 -3.40
CA ARG A 16 -6.81 0.07 -3.65
C ARG A 16 -6.64 0.88 -2.38
N VAL A 17 -6.46 2.17 -2.55
CA VAL A 17 -6.30 3.08 -1.42
C VAL A 17 -7.58 3.90 -1.31
N ARG A 18 -8.22 3.83 -0.16
CA ARG A 18 -9.45 4.56 0.11
C ARG A 18 -9.12 5.96 0.61
N LYS A 19 -8.82 6.82 -0.34
CA LYS A 19 -8.47 8.20 -0.05
C LYS A 19 -8.93 9.07 -1.20
N VAL A 20 -9.43 10.27 -0.87
CA VAL A 20 -9.91 11.20 -1.90
C VAL A 20 -8.74 11.59 -2.81
N GLY A 21 -8.98 11.54 -4.10
CA GLY A 21 -7.97 11.91 -5.10
C GLY A 21 -7.01 10.82 -5.47
N ILE A 22 -7.10 9.66 -4.82
CA ILE A 22 -6.24 8.52 -5.14
C ILE A 22 -7.09 7.46 -5.81
N ASN A 23 -6.76 7.15 -7.06
CA ASN A 23 -7.50 6.21 -7.87
C ASN A 23 -6.59 5.12 -8.41
N GLY A 24 -7.23 4.01 -8.79
CA GLY A 24 -6.53 2.93 -9.43
C GLY A 24 -6.04 1.88 -8.45
N VAL A 25 -5.31 0.92 -9.00
CA VAL A 25 -4.80 -0.22 -8.26
C VAL A 25 -3.32 0.01 -7.96
N TYR A 26 -2.94 -0.25 -6.72
CA TYR A 26 -1.57 -0.14 -6.27
C TYR A 26 -1.05 -1.51 -5.86
N GLN A 27 0.24 -1.68 -5.91
CA GLN A 27 0.89 -2.89 -5.46
C GLN A 27 1.65 -2.60 -4.17
N ILE A 28 1.51 -3.49 -3.20
CA ILE A 28 2.22 -3.35 -1.94
C ILE A 28 3.69 -3.71 -2.15
N VAL A 29 4.57 -2.78 -1.80
CA VAL A 29 6.00 -2.99 -1.93
C VAL A 29 6.72 -3.02 -0.59
N GLY A 30 6.03 -2.65 0.49
CA GLY A 30 6.63 -2.72 1.82
C GLY A 30 5.69 -2.20 2.88
N TRP A 31 6.15 -2.24 4.13
CA TRP A 31 5.43 -1.62 5.24
C TRP A 31 6.43 -1.14 6.27
N ASN A 32 5.98 -0.23 7.11
CA ASN A 32 6.80 0.39 8.15
C ASN A 32 6.35 -0.07 9.53
N GLU A 33 7.21 0.15 10.50
CA GLU A 33 6.94 -0.22 11.89
C GLU A 33 5.77 0.55 12.49
N ASP A 34 5.48 1.72 11.96
CA ASP A 34 4.42 2.58 12.48
C ASP A 34 3.02 2.19 11.99
N GLY A 35 2.91 1.09 11.26
CA GLY A 35 1.61 0.64 10.73
C GLY A 35 1.25 1.22 9.38
N THR A 36 2.17 1.95 8.76
CA THR A 36 1.94 2.44 7.40
C THR A 36 2.45 1.44 6.38
N VAL A 37 1.92 1.53 5.18
CA VAL A 37 2.25 0.63 4.09
C VAL A 37 2.75 1.46 2.91
N ILE A 38 3.75 0.95 2.24
CA ILE A 38 4.28 1.58 1.05
C ILE A 38 3.66 0.89 -0.16
N VAL A 39 2.99 1.68 -0.99
CA VAL A 39 2.33 1.16 -2.19
C VAL A 39 2.89 1.86 -3.42
N GLU A 40 2.86 1.15 -4.53
CA GLU A 40 3.41 1.63 -5.78
C GLU A 40 2.40 1.45 -6.90
N GLN A 41 2.28 2.47 -7.72
CA GLN A 41 1.47 2.42 -8.92
C GLN A 41 2.36 2.69 -10.13
N ASN A 42 2.25 1.83 -11.13
CA ASN A 42 2.96 2.03 -12.39
C ASN A 42 1.99 2.65 -13.38
N ASP A 43 2.27 3.87 -13.79
CA ASP A 43 1.45 4.59 -14.73
C ASP A 43 2.31 4.95 -15.94
N ARG A 44 2.10 4.25 -17.04
CA ARG A 44 2.79 4.48 -18.33
C ARG A 44 4.31 4.53 -18.20
N GLY A 45 4.87 3.65 -17.39
CA GLY A 45 6.30 3.61 -17.17
C GLY A 45 6.79 4.45 -16.01
N TYR A 46 5.94 5.29 -15.46
CA TYR A 46 6.26 6.04 -14.25
C TYR A 46 5.80 5.26 -13.03
N LYS A 47 6.67 5.17 -12.05
CA LYS A 47 6.35 4.49 -10.81
C LYS A 47 6.12 5.52 -9.72
N HIS A 48 4.94 5.49 -9.14
CA HIS A 48 4.58 6.37 -8.04
C HIS A 48 4.48 5.56 -6.76
N ARG A 49 5.26 5.95 -5.77
CA ARG A 49 5.21 5.31 -4.44
C ARG A 49 4.64 6.28 -3.45
N MET A 50 3.87 5.77 -2.52
CA MET A 50 3.39 6.59 -1.42
C MET A 50 3.20 5.75 -0.18
N LYS A 51 3.21 6.43 0.95
CA LYS A 51 2.99 5.83 2.24
C LYS A 51 1.53 6.07 2.63
N VAL A 52 0.82 5.02 2.97
CA VAL A 52 -0.59 5.12 3.36
C VAL A 52 -0.81 4.34 4.64
N ASN A 53 -1.86 4.70 5.37
CA ASN A 53 -2.24 3.95 6.55
C ASN A 53 -2.86 2.62 6.14
N ILE A 54 -2.58 1.59 6.92
CA ILE A 54 -3.14 0.26 6.65
C ILE A 54 -4.67 0.30 6.60
N GLU A 55 -5.27 1.18 7.36
CA GLU A 55 -6.73 1.31 7.41
C GLU A 55 -7.33 1.81 6.09
N ASP A 56 -6.52 2.48 5.29
CA ASP A 56 -6.97 3.02 4.00
C ASP A 56 -6.83 2.02 2.86
N ILE A 57 -6.29 0.85 3.14
CA ILE A 57 -6.08 -0.16 2.11
C ILE A 57 -7.31 -1.04 2.01
N VAL A 58 -7.78 -1.20 0.79
CA VAL A 58 -8.92 -2.06 0.45
C VAL A 58 -8.41 -3.13 -0.49
N LYS A 59 -8.52 -4.35 -0.04
CA LYS A 59 -8.06 -5.48 -0.83
C LYS A 59 -9.14 -6.06 -1.72
#